data_89c245426f5de3cf1692280c6629baea
#
_entry.id   89c245426f5de3cf1692280c6629baea
#
_cell.length_a   1.000
_cell.length_b   1.000
_cell.length_c   1.000
_cell.angle_alpha   90.00
_cell.angle_beta   90.00
_cell.angle_gamma   90.00
#
_symmetry.space_group_name_H-M   'P 1'
#
loop_
_entity.id
_entity.type
_entity.pdbx_description
1 polymer ?
#
loop_
_entity_poly.entity_id
_entity_poly.type
_entity_poly.pdbx_seq_one_letter_code
_entity_poly.pdbx_strand_id
1 'polypeptide(L)'
;MTALLFVHDSAAGHDTGPGHPERAARAQAVAAALDAPAFAGLERREPPQAAREALERVHAPEYVDLVLANMPERGHVRFDADTVASQGTKEAALRAAGAATAAVDALIAGEADTAFCAMRPPGHHAEPARAMGFCFFNSIAVGAAHARAVHGLGRVAVVDFDVHHGNGTQAVFWDEPDVLFASTHQMPLYPGTGAERECGAHGQV
;
A
#
# COMPACT_ATOMS: atom_id res chain seq x y z
N MET A 1 -6.21 -19.67 -15.70
CA MET A 1 -6.16 -18.61 -14.67
C MET A 1 -5.07 -17.64 -15.10
N THR A 2 -5.45 -16.41 -15.43
CA THR A 2 -4.52 -15.34 -15.83
C THR A 2 -4.17 -14.53 -14.60
N ALA A 3 -2.87 -14.27 -14.38
CA ALA A 3 -2.39 -13.48 -13.26
C ALA A 3 -1.55 -12.30 -13.75
N LEU A 4 -1.86 -11.11 -13.25
CA LEU A 4 -1.10 -9.90 -13.53
C LEU A 4 -0.02 -9.67 -12.47
N LEU A 5 1.10 -9.10 -12.89
CA LEU A 5 2.17 -8.65 -12.01
C LEU A 5 2.47 -7.17 -12.27
N PHE A 6 2.14 -6.33 -11.30
CA PHE A 6 2.50 -4.91 -11.33
C PHE A 6 3.87 -4.72 -10.68
N VAL A 7 4.82 -4.23 -11.45
CA VAL A 7 6.20 -3.93 -11.02
C VAL A 7 6.66 -2.63 -11.67
N HIS A 8 7.53 -1.89 -11.00
CA HIS A 8 8.15 -0.69 -11.57
C HIS A 8 9.50 -0.39 -10.88
N ASP A 9 10.45 0.14 -11.62
CA ASP A 9 11.80 0.46 -11.14
C ASP A 9 11.82 1.55 -10.05
N SER A 10 10.76 2.37 -9.96
CA SER A 10 10.61 3.34 -8.87
C SER A 10 10.67 2.70 -7.48
N ALA A 11 10.29 1.42 -7.35
CA ALA A 11 10.43 0.67 -6.09
C ALA A 11 11.90 0.58 -5.62
N ALA A 12 12.86 0.52 -6.54
CA ALA A 12 14.29 0.58 -6.24
C ALA A 12 14.78 2.03 -6.04
N GLY A 13 14.10 3.01 -6.65
CA GLY A 13 14.44 4.44 -6.55
C GLY A 13 14.10 5.09 -5.20
N HIS A 14 13.22 4.48 -4.41
CA HIS A 14 12.93 4.91 -3.04
C HIS A 14 14.09 4.53 -2.11
N ASP A 15 14.94 5.50 -1.76
CA ASP A 15 16.10 5.33 -0.89
C ASP A 15 15.77 5.80 0.53
N THR A 16 15.90 4.90 1.49
CA THR A 16 15.64 5.13 2.91
C THR A 16 16.91 5.42 3.72
N GLY A 17 18.07 5.44 3.03
CA GLY A 17 19.38 5.62 3.63
C GLY A 17 20.04 4.32 4.10
N PRO A 18 21.33 4.41 4.46
CA PRO A 18 22.14 3.26 4.83
C PRO A 18 21.63 2.61 6.13
N GLY A 19 21.60 1.28 6.16
CA GLY A 19 21.22 0.51 7.34
C GLY A 19 19.72 0.43 7.63
N HIS A 20 18.89 1.09 6.85
CA HIS A 20 17.44 1.04 7.04
C HIS A 20 16.89 -0.37 6.71
N PRO A 21 15.97 -0.94 7.53
CA PRO A 21 15.42 -2.27 7.27
C PRO A 21 14.54 -2.31 6.00
N GLU A 22 13.77 -1.26 5.73
CA GLU A 22 13.02 -1.08 4.49
C GLU A 22 13.96 -0.44 3.46
N ARG A 23 14.46 -1.20 2.50
CA ARG A 23 15.50 -0.78 1.56
C ARG A 23 15.27 -1.34 0.15
N ALA A 24 15.84 -0.68 -0.86
CA ALA A 24 15.73 -1.06 -2.28
C ALA A 24 16.08 -2.53 -2.55
N ALA A 25 17.06 -3.09 -1.84
CA ALA A 25 17.46 -4.50 -1.99
C ALA A 25 16.31 -5.50 -1.75
N ARG A 26 15.27 -5.13 -0.96
CA ARG A 26 14.07 -5.98 -0.76
C ARG A 26 13.27 -6.09 -2.04
N ALA A 27 12.99 -4.96 -2.71
CA ALA A 27 12.29 -4.96 -3.99
C ALA A 27 13.08 -5.70 -5.08
N GLN A 28 14.41 -5.49 -5.12
CA GLN A 28 15.28 -6.18 -6.06
C GLN A 28 15.27 -7.70 -5.85
N ALA A 29 15.27 -8.16 -4.60
CA ALA A 29 15.18 -9.59 -4.29
C ALA A 29 13.82 -10.19 -4.71
N VAL A 30 12.73 -9.46 -4.52
CA VAL A 30 11.38 -9.89 -4.97
C VAL A 30 11.33 -9.93 -6.51
N ALA A 31 11.83 -8.89 -7.18
CA ALA A 31 11.87 -8.85 -8.65
C ALA A 31 12.69 -10.02 -9.22
N ALA A 32 13.88 -10.27 -8.67
CA ALA A 32 14.73 -11.39 -9.07
C ALA A 32 14.07 -12.76 -8.84
N ALA A 33 13.34 -12.93 -7.74
CA ALA A 33 12.58 -14.16 -7.49
C ALA A 33 11.44 -14.35 -8.51
N LEU A 34 10.79 -13.26 -8.92
CA LEU A 34 9.72 -13.28 -9.93
C LEU A 34 10.21 -13.47 -11.37
N ASP A 35 11.53 -13.43 -11.59
CA ASP A 35 12.15 -13.79 -12.88
C ASP A 35 12.35 -15.31 -13.06
N ALA A 36 12.10 -16.09 -12.01
CA ALA A 36 12.24 -17.55 -12.08
C ALA A 36 11.21 -18.17 -13.06
N PRO A 37 11.56 -19.30 -13.72
CA PRO A 37 10.68 -19.94 -14.71
C PRO A 37 9.28 -20.28 -14.19
N ALA A 38 9.12 -20.50 -12.88
CA ALA A 38 7.82 -20.75 -12.26
C ALA A 38 6.83 -19.58 -12.41
N PHE A 39 7.33 -18.35 -12.62
CA PHE A 39 6.54 -17.13 -12.78
C PHE A 39 6.51 -16.59 -14.22
N ALA A 40 7.01 -17.34 -15.20
CA ALA A 40 7.07 -16.92 -16.61
C ALA A 40 5.66 -16.69 -17.23
N GLY A 41 4.62 -17.24 -16.62
CA GLY A 41 3.23 -17.05 -17.05
C GLY A 41 2.55 -15.78 -16.51
N LEU A 42 3.23 -14.99 -15.67
CA LEU A 42 2.68 -13.72 -15.18
C LEU A 42 2.76 -12.65 -16.26
N GLU A 43 1.64 -12.00 -16.54
CA GLU A 43 1.61 -10.81 -17.40
C GLU A 43 2.08 -9.59 -16.61
N ARG A 44 3.25 -9.05 -17.00
CA ARG A 44 3.85 -7.88 -16.34
C ARG A 44 3.26 -6.59 -16.86
N ARG A 45 2.87 -5.72 -15.97
CA ARG A 45 2.36 -4.37 -16.26
C ARG A 45 3.05 -3.32 -15.41
N GLU A 46 3.29 -2.17 -16.02
CA GLU A 46 3.71 -0.98 -15.29
C GLU A 46 2.49 -0.32 -14.64
N PRO A 47 2.52 -0.04 -13.32
CA PRO A 47 1.42 0.65 -12.68
C PRO A 47 1.42 2.14 -13.04
N PRO A 48 0.25 2.77 -13.22
CA PRO A 48 0.16 4.22 -13.29
C PRO A 48 0.51 4.84 -11.94
N GLN A 49 0.73 6.15 -11.91
CA GLN A 49 0.67 6.90 -10.66
C GLN A 49 -0.80 7.04 -10.24
N ALA A 50 -1.09 6.87 -8.95
CA ALA A 50 -2.42 7.08 -8.42
C ALA A 50 -2.89 8.52 -8.67
N ALA A 51 -4.12 8.67 -9.12
CA ALA A 51 -4.77 9.97 -9.18
C ALA A 51 -4.98 10.51 -7.75
N ARG A 52 -4.95 11.83 -7.60
CA ARG A 52 -5.14 12.50 -6.31
C ARG A 52 -6.46 12.08 -5.65
N GLU A 53 -7.52 12.01 -6.42
CA GLU A 53 -8.85 11.63 -5.96
C GLU A 53 -8.88 10.21 -5.38
N ALA A 54 -8.05 9.31 -5.89
CA ALA A 54 -7.94 7.95 -5.34
C ALA A 54 -7.29 7.96 -3.95
N LEU A 55 -6.26 8.78 -3.76
CA LEU A 55 -5.62 8.96 -2.46
C LEU A 55 -6.56 9.61 -1.45
N GLU A 56 -7.32 10.62 -1.86
CA GLU A 56 -8.24 11.38 -1.01
C GLU A 56 -9.48 10.60 -0.57
N ARG A 57 -9.77 9.43 -1.16
CA ARG A 57 -10.78 8.50 -0.63
C ARG A 57 -10.36 7.86 0.70
N VAL A 58 -9.07 7.89 1.01
CA VAL A 58 -8.46 7.21 2.15
C VAL A 58 -7.77 8.19 3.08
N HIS A 59 -7.15 9.20 2.52
CA HIS A 59 -6.34 10.18 3.22
C HIS A 59 -6.96 11.57 3.16
N ALA A 60 -6.82 12.33 4.24
CA ALA A 60 -7.24 13.73 4.27
C ALA A 60 -6.50 14.54 3.17
N PRO A 61 -7.19 15.44 2.44
CA PRO A 61 -6.56 16.24 1.38
C PRO A 61 -5.32 17.00 1.84
N GLU A 62 -5.36 17.55 3.05
CA GLU A 62 -4.24 18.29 3.66
C GLU A 62 -3.04 17.38 3.95
N TYR A 63 -3.30 16.11 4.26
CA TYR A 63 -2.24 15.12 4.43
C TYR A 63 -1.61 14.73 3.10
N VAL A 64 -2.41 14.55 2.05
CA VAL A 64 -1.89 14.31 0.69
C VAL A 64 -0.99 15.47 0.26
N ASP A 65 -1.44 16.72 0.47
CA ASP A 65 -0.63 17.91 0.19
C ASP A 65 0.67 17.93 1.01
N LEU A 66 0.58 17.64 2.31
CA LEU A 66 1.73 17.58 3.19
C LEU A 66 2.76 16.56 2.69
N VAL A 67 2.33 15.35 2.36
CA VAL A 67 3.24 14.30 1.87
C VAL A 67 3.89 14.73 0.56
N LEU A 68 3.10 15.18 -0.42
CA LEU A 68 3.61 15.53 -1.74
C LEU A 68 4.53 16.77 -1.75
N ALA A 69 4.23 17.76 -0.90
CA ALA A 69 5.02 18.99 -0.78
C ALA A 69 6.35 18.79 -0.03
N ASN A 70 6.44 17.76 0.82
CA ASN A 70 7.65 17.48 1.60
C ASN A 70 8.54 16.39 0.99
N MET A 71 8.27 15.96 -0.25
CA MET A 71 9.17 15.05 -0.97
C MET A 71 10.44 15.80 -1.38
N PRO A 72 11.64 15.34 -0.95
CA PRO A 72 12.86 16.08 -1.19
C PRO A 72 13.35 15.93 -2.63
N GLU A 73 13.90 17.02 -3.18
CA GLU A 73 14.64 16.97 -4.46
C GLU A 73 16.03 16.34 -4.30
N ARG A 74 16.61 16.39 -3.09
CA ARG A 74 17.92 15.82 -2.74
C ARG A 74 17.93 15.38 -1.28
N GLY A 75 18.73 14.36 -0.98
CA GLY A 75 18.89 13.85 0.38
C GLY A 75 17.62 13.18 0.92
N HIS A 76 17.41 13.27 2.21
CA HIS A 76 16.35 12.56 2.92
C HIS A 76 15.54 13.52 3.80
N VAL A 77 14.23 13.28 3.90
CA VAL A 77 13.30 13.92 4.84
C VAL A 77 12.63 12.84 5.67
N ARG A 78 12.52 13.05 6.98
CA ARG A 78 11.82 12.14 7.88
C ARG A 78 10.41 12.63 8.15
N PHE A 79 9.43 11.75 7.98
CA PHE A 79 8.03 11.99 8.33
C PHE A 79 7.73 11.57 9.78
N ASP A 80 8.44 10.55 10.25
CA ASP A 80 8.50 10.15 11.65
C ASP A 80 9.89 9.51 11.97
N ALA A 81 9.99 8.74 13.05
CA ALA A 81 11.26 8.15 13.50
C ALA A 81 11.90 7.21 12.47
N ASP A 82 11.09 6.54 11.66
CA ASP A 82 11.52 5.49 10.73
C ASP A 82 10.93 5.59 9.31
N THR A 83 10.08 6.58 9.03
CA THR A 83 9.51 6.82 7.70
C THR A 83 10.29 7.88 6.98
N VAL A 84 11.15 7.46 6.05
CA VAL A 84 12.15 8.31 5.39
C VAL A 84 11.83 8.45 3.91
N ALA A 85 11.69 9.70 3.44
CA ALA A 85 11.53 10.03 2.02
C ALA A 85 12.87 10.46 1.39
N SER A 86 13.04 10.12 0.12
CA SER A 86 14.11 10.56 -0.78
C SER A 86 13.54 11.08 -2.09
N GLN A 87 14.39 11.50 -3.01
CA GLN A 87 13.99 12.02 -4.33
C GLN A 87 13.05 11.05 -5.09
N GLY A 88 13.30 9.73 -5.03
CA GLY A 88 12.48 8.73 -5.73
C GLY A 88 11.19 8.34 -5.01
N THR A 89 10.99 8.78 -3.76
CA THR A 89 9.87 8.32 -2.93
C THR A 89 8.51 8.73 -3.48
N LYS A 90 8.39 9.96 -4.01
CA LYS A 90 7.12 10.46 -4.58
C LYS A 90 6.60 9.54 -5.67
N GLU A 91 7.43 9.24 -6.65
CA GLU A 91 7.03 8.35 -7.75
C GLU A 91 6.70 6.95 -7.25
N ALA A 92 7.56 6.39 -6.39
CA ALA A 92 7.37 5.06 -5.85
C ALA A 92 6.05 4.94 -5.07
N ALA A 93 5.74 5.89 -4.17
CA ALA A 93 4.53 5.88 -3.37
C ALA A 93 3.26 6.06 -4.22
N LEU A 94 3.30 6.95 -5.22
CA LEU A 94 2.17 7.14 -6.14
C LEU A 94 1.94 5.90 -7.00
N ARG A 95 2.99 5.25 -7.50
CA ARG A 95 2.86 4.01 -8.28
C ARG A 95 2.44 2.82 -7.43
N ALA A 96 2.84 2.75 -6.16
CA ALA A 96 2.36 1.70 -5.26
C ALA A 96 0.83 1.78 -5.05
N ALA A 97 0.31 2.97 -4.83
CA ALA A 97 -1.14 3.18 -4.74
C ALA A 97 -1.84 2.99 -6.11
N GLY A 98 -1.21 3.45 -7.19
CA GLY A 98 -1.71 3.26 -8.56
C GLY A 98 -1.73 1.80 -9.02
N ALA A 99 -0.79 0.99 -8.54
CA ALA A 99 -0.81 -0.45 -8.79
C ALA A 99 -2.05 -1.11 -8.19
N ALA A 100 -2.44 -0.71 -6.98
CA ALA A 100 -3.62 -1.25 -6.32
C ALA A 100 -4.92 -0.89 -7.08
N THR A 101 -5.07 0.36 -7.53
CA THR A 101 -6.24 0.77 -8.33
C THR A 101 -6.26 0.10 -9.69
N ALA A 102 -5.13 0.05 -10.41
CA ALA A 102 -5.05 -0.59 -11.71
C ALA A 102 -5.27 -2.11 -11.66
N ALA A 103 -4.84 -2.75 -10.57
CA ALA A 103 -5.13 -4.16 -10.33
C ALA A 103 -6.65 -4.39 -10.18
N VAL A 104 -7.32 -3.57 -9.39
CA VAL A 104 -8.78 -3.61 -9.24
C VAL A 104 -9.47 -3.41 -10.59
N ASP A 105 -9.08 -2.38 -11.36
CA ASP A 105 -9.66 -2.09 -12.66
C ASP A 105 -9.56 -3.30 -13.61
N ALA A 106 -8.38 -3.89 -13.71
CA ALA A 106 -8.12 -5.03 -14.59
C ALA A 106 -8.92 -6.27 -14.18
N LEU A 107 -9.03 -6.56 -12.87
CA LEU A 107 -9.80 -7.70 -12.37
C LEU A 107 -11.30 -7.52 -12.63
N ILE A 108 -11.85 -6.33 -12.39
CA ILE A 108 -13.27 -6.05 -12.65
C ILE A 108 -13.58 -6.06 -14.15
N ALA A 109 -12.64 -5.60 -14.99
CA ALA A 109 -12.77 -5.70 -16.45
C ALA A 109 -12.68 -7.16 -16.99
N GLY A 110 -12.32 -8.11 -16.13
CA GLY A 110 -12.16 -9.53 -16.54
C GLY A 110 -10.89 -9.79 -17.34
N GLU A 111 -9.91 -8.90 -17.27
CA GLU A 111 -8.62 -9.08 -17.96
C GLU A 111 -7.75 -10.16 -17.30
N ALA A 112 -7.94 -10.37 -16.00
CA ALA A 112 -7.26 -11.42 -15.25
C ALA A 112 -8.10 -11.93 -14.07
N ASP A 113 -7.71 -13.09 -13.53
CA ASP A 113 -8.36 -13.70 -12.37
C ASP A 113 -7.74 -13.20 -11.05
N THR A 114 -6.45 -12.85 -11.08
CA THR A 114 -5.67 -12.39 -9.92
C THR A 114 -4.64 -11.33 -10.33
N ALA A 115 -4.21 -10.52 -9.36
CA ALA A 115 -3.11 -9.56 -9.57
C ALA A 115 -2.18 -9.54 -8.35
N PHE A 116 -0.89 -9.40 -8.60
CA PHE A 116 0.13 -9.18 -7.58
C PHE A 116 0.84 -7.85 -7.82
N CYS A 117 0.86 -6.99 -6.80
CA CYS A 117 1.52 -5.69 -6.84
C CYS A 117 2.84 -5.77 -6.06
N ALA A 118 3.96 -6.03 -6.76
CA ALA A 118 5.28 -6.09 -6.15
C ALA A 118 5.90 -4.69 -6.04
N MET A 119 5.28 -3.85 -5.24
CA MET A 119 5.60 -2.43 -5.12
C MET A 119 6.24 -2.08 -3.77
N ARG A 120 6.85 -0.90 -3.70
CA ARG A 120 7.47 -0.24 -2.56
C ARG A 120 7.27 1.27 -2.69
N PRO A 121 7.13 2.03 -1.60
CA PRO A 121 7.09 1.67 -0.18
C PRO A 121 5.85 0.86 0.23
N PRO A 122 5.84 0.27 1.45
CA PRO A 122 4.64 -0.37 2.01
C PRO A 122 3.55 0.65 2.31
N GLY A 123 2.34 0.20 2.71
CA GLY A 123 1.19 1.09 2.86
C GLY A 123 0.38 0.91 4.14
N HIS A 124 0.31 -0.27 4.72
CA HIS A 124 -0.70 -0.66 5.72
C HIS A 124 -0.61 0.10 7.08
N HIS A 125 0.50 0.77 7.36
CA HIS A 125 0.65 1.61 8.54
C HIS A 125 0.24 3.07 8.32
N ALA A 126 0.13 3.54 7.06
CA ALA A 126 -0.29 4.91 6.79
C ALA A 126 -1.75 5.12 7.20
N GLU A 127 -1.97 5.99 8.19
CA GLU A 127 -3.28 6.37 8.68
C GLU A 127 -3.90 7.47 7.80
N PRO A 128 -5.17 7.83 7.98
CA PRO A 128 -5.81 8.86 7.16
C PRO A 128 -5.07 10.21 7.12
N ALA A 129 -4.35 10.56 8.19
CA ALA A 129 -3.63 11.83 8.29
C ALA A 129 -2.19 11.69 8.82
N ARG A 130 -1.59 10.49 8.74
CA ARG A 130 -0.25 10.26 9.30
C ARG A 130 0.54 9.22 8.51
N ALA A 131 1.76 9.59 8.11
CA ALA A 131 2.77 8.66 7.61
C ALA A 131 3.50 8.01 8.79
N MET A 132 3.65 6.69 8.78
CA MET A 132 4.38 5.94 9.80
C MET A 132 4.72 4.53 9.33
N GLY A 133 5.64 3.85 10.02
CA GLY A 133 5.98 2.46 9.71
C GLY A 133 6.45 2.27 8.27
N PHE A 134 7.27 3.19 7.75
CA PHE A 134 7.76 3.24 6.38
C PHE A 134 6.70 3.59 5.31
N CYS A 135 5.43 3.79 5.70
CA CYS A 135 4.29 3.97 4.82
C CYS A 135 3.92 5.44 4.63
N PHE A 136 3.71 5.85 3.37
CA PHE A 136 3.27 7.21 3.02
C PHE A 136 1.79 7.24 2.64
N PHE A 137 1.35 6.34 1.76
CA PHE A 137 -0.03 6.16 1.38
C PHE A 137 -0.44 4.70 1.59
N ASN A 138 -1.65 4.49 2.06
CA ASN A 138 -2.18 3.15 2.29
C ASN A 138 -2.69 2.54 0.99
N SER A 139 -1.79 1.94 0.22
CA SER A 139 -2.09 1.43 -1.13
C SER A 139 -3.21 0.39 -1.15
N ILE A 140 -3.28 -0.51 -0.16
CA ILE A 140 -4.34 -1.53 -0.12
C ILE A 140 -5.70 -0.91 0.21
N ALA A 141 -5.73 0.06 1.13
CA ALA A 141 -6.94 0.80 1.44
C ALA A 141 -7.42 1.65 0.25
N VAL A 142 -6.47 2.28 -0.49
CA VAL A 142 -6.78 2.99 -1.75
C VAL A 142 -7.43 2.06 -2.76
N GLY A 143 -6.88 0.85 -2.95
CA GLY A 143 -7.48 -0.16 -3.83
C GLY A 143 -8.87 -0.59 -3.39
N ALA A 144 -9.08 -0.86 -2.10
CA ALA A 144 -10.37 -1.25 -1.54
C ALA A 144 -11.41 -0.12 -1.67
N ALA A 145 -11.04 1.12 -1.36
CA ALA A 145 -11.91 2.28 -1.53
C ALA A 145 -12.23 2.54 -3.01
N HIS A 146 -11.26 2.33 -3.92
CA HIS A 146 -11.46 2.43 -5.36
C HIS A 146 -12.47 1.38 -5.87
N ALA A 147 -12.33 0.13 -5.45
CA ALA A 147 -13.25 -0.94 -5.81
C ALA A 147 -14.70 -0.60 -5.45
N ARG A 148 -14.93 0.01 -4.30
CA ARG A 148 -16.25 0.44 -3.86
C ARG A 148 -16.74 1.68 -4.60
N ALA A 149 -15.93 2.72 -4.65
CA ALA A 149 -16.34 4.03 -5.15
C ALA A 149 -16.48 4.07 -6.68
N VAL A 150 -15.62 3.37 -7.43
CA VAL A 150 -15.58 3.42 -8.89
C VAL A 150 -16.34 2.27 -9.51
N HIS A 151 -16.21 1.07 -8.94
CA HIS A 151 -16.84 -0.14 -9.49
C HIS A 151 -18.11 -0.57 -8.76
N GLY A 152 -18.52 0.14 -7.71
CA GLY A 152 -19.77 -0.13 -7.00
C GLY A 152 -19.80 -1.44 -6.24
N LEU A 153 -18.64 -2.00 -5.86
CA LEU A 153 -18.61 -3.21 -5.04
C LEU A 153 -19.22 -2.91 -3.67
N GLY A 154 -20.28 -3.63 -3.32
CA GLY A 154 -20.99 -3.42 -2.06
C GLY A 154 -20.16 -3.82 -0.84
N ARG A 155 -19.36 -4.90 -0.94
CA ARG A 155 -18.52 -5.38 0.16
C ARG A 155 -17.13 -5.77 -0.32
N VAL A 156 -16.12 -5.43 0.49
CA VAL A 156 -14.71 -5.75 0.22
C VAL A 156 -14.09 -6.35 1.49
N ALA A 157 -13.18 -7.31 1.33
CA ALA A 157 -12.37 -7.84 2.42
C ALA A 157 -10.90 -7.53 2.18
N VAL A 158 -10.20 -7.07 3.22
CA VAL A 158 -8.76 -6.93 3.27
C VAL A 158 -8.22 -7.90 4.32
N VAL A 159 -7.33 -8.79 3.91
CA VAL A 159 -6.65 -9.73 4.81
C VAL A 159 -5.17 -9.36 4.86
N ASP A 160 -4.71 -8.93 6.02
CA ASP A 160 -3.34 -8.52 6.28
C ASP A 160 -2.62 -9.63 7.06
N PHE A 161 -1.60 -10.22 6.44
CA PHE A 161 -0.77 -11.27 7.05
C PHE A 161 0.68 -10.81 7.26
N ASP A 162 0.94 -9.49 7.21
CA ASP A 162 2.21 -8.94 7.68
C ASP A 162 2.39 -9.27 9.17
N VAL A 163 3.66 -9.38 9.61
CA VAL A 163 3.97 -9.66 11.02
C VAL A 163 3.56 -8.51 11.94
N HIS A 164 3.42 -7.30 11.41
CA HIS A 164 2.96 -6.12 12.12
C HIS A 164 1.47 -5.88 11.90
N HIS A 165 0.78 -5.38 12.91
CA HIS A 165 -0.62 -4.96 12.78
C HIS A 165 -0.76 -3.81 11.76
N GLY A 166 -1.67 -3.93 10.80
CA GLY A 166 -1.98 -2.90 9.80
C GLY A 166 -2.87 -1.80 10.36
N ASN A 167 -2.36 -1.03 11.34
CA ASN A 167 -3.10 0.02 12.04
C ASN A 167 -3.69 1.09 11.12
N GLY A 168 -3.00 1.42 10.03
CA GLY A 168 -3.48 2.39 9.06
C GLY A 168 -4.72 1.88 8.32
N THR A 169 -4.70 0.63 7.87
CA THR A 169 -5.86 0.01 7.21
C THR A 169 -7.04 -0.10 8.17
N GLN A 170 -6.80 -0.51 9.44
CA GLN A 170 -7.81 -0.52 10.48
C GLN A 170 -8.42 0.88 10.70
N ALA A 171 -7.58 1.92 10.82
CA ALA A 171 -8.05 3.28 11.05
C ALA A 171 -8.89 3.82 9.89
N VAL A 172 -8.54 3.49 8.63
CA VAL A 172 -9.31 3.89 7.45
C VAL A 172 -10.71 3.29 7.46
N PHE A 173 -10.83 2.02 7.83
CA PHE A 173 -12.10 1.28 7.72
C PHE A 173 -12.81 1.08 9.06
N TRP A 174 -12.40 1.79 10.11
CA TRP A 174 -12.98 1.65 11.47
C TRP A 174 -14.49 1.81 11.51
N ASP A 175 -15.04 2.76 10.74
CA ASP A 175 -16.46 3.07 10.68
C ASP A 175 -17.16 2.56 9.39
N GLU A 176 -16.48 1.71 8.59
CA GLU A 176 -16.98 1.23 7.31
C GLU A 176 -17.56 -0.20 7.43
N PRO A 177 -18.87 -0.38 7.60
CA PRO A 177 -19.47 -1.70 7.86
C PRO A 177 -19.35 -2.69 6.68
N ASP A 178 -19.12 -2.16 5.48
CA ASP A 178 -19.03 -2.95 4.26
C ASP A 178 -17.59 -3.34 3.88
N VAL A 179 -16.61 -3.01 4.71
CA VAL A 179 -15.22 -3.45 4.54
C VAL A 179 -14.81 -4.30 5.72
N LEU A 180 -14.59 -5.59 5.48
CA LEU A 180 -13.97 -6.47 6.46
C LEU A 180 -12.44 -6.25 6.43
N PHE A 181 -11.85 -5.92 7.58
CA PHE A 181 -10.41 -5.95 7.78
C PHE A 181 -10.04 -7.07 8.75
N ALA A 182 -9.18 -7.98 8.34
CA ALA A 182 -8.68 -9.06 9.19
C ALA A 182 -7.15 -9.05 9.17
N SER A 183 -6.53 -8.91 10.35
CA SER A 183 -5.08 -8.90 10.52
C SER A 183 -4.62 -10.06 11.39
N THR A 184 -3.58 -10.77 10.93
CA THR A 184 -2.86 -11.77 11.74
C THR A 184 -1.44 -11.26 11.99
N HIS A 185 -1.14 -10.89 13.23
CA HIS A 185 0.11 -10.22 13.56
C HIS A 185 0.71 -10.69 14.88
N GLN A 186 1.98 -10.41 15.09
CA GLN A 186 2.67 -10.75 16.33
C GLN A 186 2.41 -9.69 17.42
N MET A 187 2.13 -10.16 18.64
CA MET A 187 2.05 -9.32 19.85
C MET A 187 3.07 -9.79 20.90
N PRO A 188 3.70 -8.87 21.65
CA PRO A 188 3.75 -7.42 21.45
C PRO A 188 4.77 -7.06 20.36
N LEU A 189 4.37 -6.24 19.40
CA LEU A 189 5.22 -5.72 18.34
C LEU A 189 4.74 -4.33 17.91
N TYR A 190 5.53 -3.65 17.04
CA TYR A 190 5.10 -2.40 16.40
C TYR A 190 3.77 -2.61 15.65
N PRO A 191 2.85 -1.64 15.65
CA PRO A 191 2.86 -0.35 16.33
C PRO A 191 2.30 -0.38 17.76
N GLY A 192 1.97 -1.54 18.31
CA GLY A 192 1.40 -1.71 19.64
C GLY A 192 -0.13 -1.60 19.70
N THR A 193 -0.78 -1.68 18.55
CA THR A 193 -2.25 -1.74 18.35
C THR A 193 -2.65 -3.13 17.83
N GLY A 194 -3.93 -3.36 17.56
CA GLY A 194 -4.45 -4.64 17.07
C GLY A 194 -4.80 -5.61 18.20
N ALA A 195 -5.22 -5.08 19.35
CA ALA A 195 -5.69 -5.93 20.43
C ALA A 195 -7.03 -6.61 20.02
N GLU A 196 -7.27 -7.83 20.48
CA GLU A 196 -8.46 -8.64 20.19
C GLU A 196 -9.79 -7.89 20.40
N ARG A 197 -9.81 -6.87 21.27
CA ARG A 197 -10.98 -6.03 21.52
C ARG A 197 -11.20 -4.91 20.50
N GLU A 198 -10.25 -4.69 19.60
CA GLU A 198 -10.33 -3.68 18.54
C GLU A 198 -11.08 -4.28 17.34
N CYS A 199 -12.41 -4.23 17.39
CA CYS A 199 -13.28 -4.91 16.43
C CYS A 199 -13.96 -3.95 15.43
N GLY A 200 -13.54 -2.68 15.36
CA GLY A 200 -14.22 -1.65 14.55
C GLY A 200 -15.56 -1.21 15.17
N ALA A 201 -16.14 -0.15 14.61
CA ALA A 201 -17.40 0.40 15.09
C ALA A 201 -18.61 -0.56 14.89
N HIS A 202 -18.50 -1.51 13.95
CA HIS A 202 -19.57 -2.44 13.56
C HIS A 202 -19.16 -3.92 13.71
N GLY A 203 -18.02 -4.21 14.33
CA GLY A 203 -17.50 -5.57 14.49
C GLY A 203 -16.90 -6.15 13.20
N GLN A 204 -16.44 -5.30 12.28
CA GLN A 204 -15.88 -5.69 10.97
C GLN A 204 -14.34 -5.68 10.93
N VAL A 205 -13.69 -5.37 12.02
CA VAL A 205 -12.22 -5.35 12.16
C VAL A 205 -11.78 -6.45 13.10
#